data_6c3fc9c1e8701ab5e2d8b6ade4bad391
#
_entry.id   6c3fc9c1e8701ab5e2d8b6ade4bad391
#
_cell.length_a   1.000
_cell.length_b   1.000
_cell.length_c   1.000
_cell.angle_alpha   90.00
_cell.angle_beta   90.00
_cell.angle_gamma   90.00
#
_symmetry.space_group_name_H-M   'P 1'
#
loop_
_entity.id
_entity.type
_entity.pdbx_description
1 polymer ?
#
loop_
_entity_poly.entity_id
_entity_poly.type
_entity_poly.pdbx_seq_one_letter_code
_entity_poly.pdbx_strand_id
1 'polypeptide(L)'
;MVNVGAADSQKIGFVNTVSILDRAPQAAVALLGLEKEFQPRDKELLELRDQIRVRETGLEKNSLVMAASEIQIRQREINGLQRRLKRLKEEAREDYNFRRNEELAKLQRLVREVIIDIAQEGDYDIVLEQAVYVDRSIDLTDKVLERLKQR
;
A
#
# COMPACT_ATOMS: atom_id res chain seq x y z
N MET A 1 -22.12 -32.38 -49.85
CA MET A 1 -22.67 -31.52 -48.74
C MET A 1 -21.49 -31.32 -47.77
N VAL A 2 -20.93 -30.14 -47.77
CA VAL A 2 -19.86 -29.77 -46.80
C VAL A 2 -20.60 -29.31 -45.53
N ASN A 3 -20.45 -30.11 -44.47
CA ASN A 3 -20.98 -29.76 -43.14
C ASN A 3 -20.04 -28.66 -42.60
N VAL A 4 -20.47 -27.40 -42.72
CA VAL A 4 -19.83 -26.28 -42.04
C VAL A 4 -20.16 -26.46 -40.58
N GLY A 5 -19.23 -27.09 -39.83
CA GLY A 5 -19.33 -27.16 -38.38
C GLY A 5 -19.50 -25.77 -37.82
N ALA A 6 -20.49 -25.58 -36.93
CA ALA A 6 -20.67 -24.36 -36.18
C ALA A 6 -19.32 -24.06 -35.51
N ALA A 7 -18.72 -22.94 -35.86
CA ALA A 7 -17.56 -22.43 -35.18
C ALA A 7 -17.99 -22.24 -33.70
N ASP A 8 -17.46 -23.01 -32.80
CA ASP A 8 -17.61 -22.79 -31.36
C ASP A 8 -17.28 -21.32 -31.10
N SER A 9 -18.26 -20.54 -30.70
CA SER A 9 -18.06 -19.13 -30.40
C SER A 9 -17.25 -19.05 -29.13
N GLN A 10 -15.97 -18.65 -29.26
CA GLN A 10 -15.07 -18.48 -28.13
C GLN A 10 -15.68 -17.50 -27.13
N LYS A 11 -15.71 -17.91 -25.87
CA LYS A 11 -16.22 -17.09 -24.77
C LYS A 11 -15.09 -16.28 -24.16
N ILE A 12 -15.10 -14.98 -24.43
CA ILE A 12 -14.08 -14.04 -23.97
C ILE A 12 -14.64 -13.22 -22.81
N GLY A 13 -13.85 -13.07 -21.75
CA GLY A 13 -14.11 -12.16 -20.65
C GLY A 13 -13.03 -11.06 -20.58
N PHE A 14 -13.37 -9.96 -19.93
CA PHE A 14 -12.44 -8.87 -19.62
C PHE A 14 -12.53 -8.51 -18.15
N VAL A 15 -11.41 -8.12 -17.54
CA VAL A 15 -11.34 -7.59 -16.19
C VAL A 15 -10.42 -6.37 -16.14
N ASN A 16 -10.85 -5.33 -15.42
CA ASN A 16 -10.01 -4.19 -15.10
C ASN A 16 -9.37 -4.42 -13.73
N THR A 17 -8.19 -5.03 -13.72
CA THR A 17 -7.48 -5.37 -12.48
C THR A 17 -7.09 -4.15 -11.65
N VAL A 18 -6.79 -3.01 -12.27
CA VAL A 18 -6.51 -1.75 -11.55
C VAL A 18 -7.73 -1.31 -10.77
N SER A 19 -8.90 -1.25 -11.43
CA SER A 19 -10.17 -0.91 -10.77
C SER A 19 -10.54 -1.90 -9.67
N ILE A 20 -10.26 -3.20 -9.87
CA ILE A 20 -10.51 -4.22 -8.85
C ILE A 20 -9.63 -3.99 -7.62
N LEU A 21 -8.32 -3.77 -7.80
CA LEU A 21 -7.39 -3.53 -6.71
C LEU A 21 -7.74 -2.28 -5.88
N ASP A 22 -8.19 -1.22 -6.56
CA ASP A 22 -8.60 0.02 -5.89
C ASP A 22 -9.91 -0.11 -5.11
N ARG A 23 -10.86 -0.93 -5.59
CA ARG A 23 -12.21 -1.06 -5.05
C ARG A 23 -12.43 -2.29 -4.18
N ALA A 24 -11.48 -3.22 -4.13
CA ALA A 24 -11.58 -4.43 -3.33
C ALA A 24 -11.66 -4.11 -1.83
N PRO A 25 -12.59 -4.69 -1.07
CA PRO A 25 -12.69 -4.44 0.37
C PRO A 25 -11.42 -4.84 1.12
N GLN A 26 -10.69 -5.83 0.64
CA GLN A 26 -9.43 -6.28 1.19
C GLN A 26 -8.32 -5.21 1.12
N ALA A 27 -8.39 -4.29 0.14
CA ALA A 27 -7.45 -3.17 0.05
C ALA A 27 -7.59 -2.22 1.24
N ALA A 28 -8.83 -1.89 1.64
CA ALA A 28 -9.09 -1.07 2.82
C ALA A 28 -8.65 -1.76 4.12
N VAL A 29 -8.90 -3.06 4.25
CA VAL A 29 -8.47 -3.85 5.40
C VAL A 29 -6.94 -3.89 5.51
N ALA A 30 -6.24 -4.10 4.39
CA ALA A 30 -4.78 -4.10 4.35
C ALA A 30 -4.20 -2.74 4.76
N LEU A 31 -4.78 -1.64 4.26
CA LEU A 31 -4.35 -0.27 4.63
C LEU A 31 -4.52 -0.01 6.13
N LEU A 32 -5.68 -0.33 6.70
CA LEU A 32 -5.92 -0.21 8.14
C LEU A 32 -4.98 -1.08 8.97
N GLY A 33 -4.62 -2.26 8.47
CA GLY A 33 -3.64 -3.14 9.10
C GLY A 33 -2.25 -2.50 9.14
N LEU A 34 -1.81 -1.91 8.04
CA LEU A 34 -0.54 -1.19 7.96
C LEU A 34 -0.51 0.03 8.88
N GLU A 35 -1.58 0.83 8.92
CA GLU A 35 -1.68 1.98 9.82
C GLU A 35 -1.49 1.55 11.29
N LYS A 36 -2.17 0.48 11.71
CA LYS A 36 -2.02 -0.06 13.07
C LYS A 36 -0.61 -0.60 13.35
N GLU A 37 -0.01 -1.29 12.38
CA GLU A 37 1.34 -1.84 12.50
C GLU A 37 2.38 -0.73 12.69
N PHE A 38 2.24 0.40 11.98
CA PHE A 38 3.19 1.50 12.01
C PHE A 38 2.91 2.59 13.04
N GLN A 39 1.72 2.61 13.64
CA GLN A 39 1.33 3.58 14.67
C GLN A 39 2.34 3.73 15.82
N PRO A 40 2.94 2.67 16.41
CA PRO A 40 3.94 2.82 17.46
C PRO A 40 5.20 3.54 16.97
N ARG A 41 5.63 3.32 15.74
CA ARG A 41 6.79 3.99 15.14
C ARG A 41 6.51 5.47 14.89
N ASP A 42 5.33 5.79 14.38
CA ASP A 42 4.89 7.18 14.19
C ASP A 42 4.88 7.94 15.53
N LYS A 43 4.40 7.29 16.59
CA LYS A 43 4.42 7.85 17.94
C LYS A 43 5.86 8.10 18.42
N GLU A 44 6.78 7.15 18.26
CA GLU A 44 8.19 7.32 18.61
C GLU A 44 8.82 8.50 17.85
N LEU A 45 8.54 8.63 16.55
CA LEU A 45 9.03 9.74 15.72
C LEU A 45 8.51 11.11 16.21
N LEU A 46 7.23 11.18 16.60
CA LEU A 46 6.63 12.39 17.16
C LEU A 46 7.26 12.76 18.50
N GLU A 47 7.42 11.79 19.39
CA GLU A 47 8.05 12.01 20.71
C GLU A 47 9.50 12.48 20.55
N LEU A 48 10.26 11.89 19.64
CA LEU A 48 11.65 12.29 19.38
C LEU A 48 11.73 13.71 18.79
N ARG A 49 10.80 14.05 17.89
CA ARG A 49 10.69 15.42 17.34
C ARG A 49 10.39 16.44 18.42
N ASP A 50 9.46 16.12 19.34
CA ASP A 50 9.13 17.00 20.45
C ASP A 50 10.29 17.18 21.42
N GLN A 51 11.04 16.11 21.73
CA GLN A 51 12.28 16.18 22.52
C GLN A 51 13.31 17.13 21.91
N ILE A 52 13.52 17.03 20.59
CA ILE A 52 14.44 17.92 19.87
C ILE A 52 13.97 19.35 19.99
N ARG A 53 12.72 19.62 19.70
CA ARG A 53 12.12 20.98 19.78
C ARG A 53 12.27 21.59 21.17
N VAL A 54 11.99 20.84 22.24
CA VAL A 54 12.12 21.32 23.61
C VAL A 54 13.58 21.65 23.93
N ARG A 55 14.55 20.83 23.51
CA ARG A 55 15.99 21.07 23.71
C ARG A 55 16.49 22.28 22.93
N GLU A 56 16.06 22.43 21.68
CA GLU A 56 16.41 23.59 20.83
C GLU A 56 15.88 24.88 21.44
N THR A 57 14.61 24.91 21.84
CA THR A 57 14.00 26.06 22.51
C THR A 57 14.68 26.38 23.84
N GLY A 58 15.02 25.36 24.63
CA GLY A 58 15.73 25.53 25.89
C GLY A 58 17.14 26.09 25.70
N LEU A 59 17.85 25.62 24.67
CA LEU A 59 19.17 26.16 24.32
C LEU A 59 19.09 27.61 23.88
N GLU A 60 18.16 27.95 23.01
CA GLU A 60 17.93 29.31 22.50
C GLU A 60 17.66 30.31 23.65
N LYS A 61 16.72 29.95 24.55
CA LYS A 61 16.33 30.82 25.68
C LYS A 61 17.44 31.05 26.69
N ASN A 62 18.30 30.05 26.93
CA ASN A 62 19.31 30.09 27.99
C ASN A 62 20.71 30.38 27.48
N SER A 63 20.94 30.49 26.17
CA SER A 63 22.26 30.67 25.54
C SER A 63 23.07 31.85 26.09
N LEU A 64 22.38 32.93 26.46
CA LEU A 64 23.04 34.15 26.98
C LEU A 64 23.62 34.00 28.39
N VAL A 65 23.14 33.03 29.17
CA VAL A 65 23.53 32.81 30.57
C VAL A 65 24.36 31.51 30.78
N MET A 66 24.51 30.73 29.72
CA MET A 66 25.20 29.45 29.74
C MET A 66 26.71 29.62 29.40
N ALA A 67 27.52 28.75 29.98
CA ALA A 67 28.95 28.64 29.59
C ALA A 67 29.06 28.08 28.16
N ALA A 68 30.06 28.56 27.40
CA ALA A 68 30.30 28.12 26.02
C ALA A 68 30.46 26.58 25.89
N SER A 69 31.11 25.96 26.87
CA SER A 69 31.26 24.49 26.92
C SER A 69 29.91 23.76 27.05
N GLU A 70 29.01 24.31 27.85
CA GLU A 70 27.68 23.75 28.05
C GLU A 70 26.80 23.89 26.78
N ILE A 71 26.89 25.04 26.12
CA ILE A 71 26.23 25.24 24.83
C ILE A 71 26.68 24.19 23.81
N GLN A 72 28.01 23.94 23.71
CA GLN A 72 28.53 22.94 22.80
C GLN A 72 28.07 21.52 23.12
N ILE A 73 27.96 21.16 24.39
CA ILE A 73 27.47 19.85 24.82
C ILE A 73 25.99 19.68 24.36
N ARG A 74 25.14 20.64 24.68
CA ARG A 74 23.72 20.60 24.32
C ARG A 74 23.51 20.57 22.81
N GLN A 75 24.32 21.34 22.07
CA GLN A 75 24.27 21.32 20.60
C GLN A 75 24.62 19.94 20.03
N ARG A 76 25.64 19.27 20.58
CA ARG A 76 26.00 17.90 20.17
C ARG A 76 24.90 16.90 20.47
N GLU A 77 24.24 17.02 21.63
CA GLU A 77 23.09 16.18 21.97
C GLU A 77 21.93 16.36 20.99
N ILE A 78 21.58 17.62 20.67
CA ILE A 78 20.52 17.94 19.70
C ILE A 78 20.87 17.36 18.33
N ASN A 79 22.09 17.56 17.86
CA ASN A 79 22.56 17.02 16.57
C ASN A 79 22.53 15.47 16.57
N GLY A 80 22.80 14.83 17.70
CA GLY A 80 22.68 13.38 17.86
C GLY A 80 21.25 12.90 17.72
N LEU A 81 20.31 13.59 18.38
CA LEU A 81 18.87 13.29 18.29
C LEU A 81 18.31 13.52 16.88
N GLN A 82 18.73 14.61 16.23
CA GLN A 82 18.34 14.90 14.84
C GLN A 82 18.81 13.80 13.87
N ARG A 83 20.07 13.33 14.01
CA ARG A 83 20.54 12.19 13.20
C ARG A 83 19.77 10.92 13.49
N ARG A 84 19.42 10.65 14.75
CA ARG A 84 18.58 9.50 15.14
C ARG A 84 17.19 9.62 14.50
N LEU A 85 16.56 10.79 14.59
CA LEU A 85 15.25 11.04 14.01
C LEU A 85 15.26 10.78 12.49
N LYS A 86 16.28 11.30 11.80
CA LYS A 86 16.43 11.09 10.35
C LYS A 86 16.51 9.60 10.01
N ARG A 87 17.39 8.86 10.72
CA ARG A 87 17.58 7.42 10.49
C ARG A 87 16.27 6.64 10.73
N LEU A 88 15.62 6.84 11.88
CA LEU A 88 14.38 6.14 12.21
C LEU A 88 13.25 6.46 11.22
N LYS A 89 13.19 7.69 10.72
CA LYS A 89 12.22 8.09 9.68
C LYS A 89 12.48 7.37 8.36
N GLU A 90 13.74 7.25 7.95
CA GLU A 90 14.13 6.53 6.73
C GLU A 90 13.82 5.03 6.87
N GLU A 91 14.21 4.39 7.98
CA GLU A 91 13.92 2.99 8.28
C GLU A 91 12.39 2.72 8.29
N ALA A 92 11.61 3.56 8.97
CA ALA A 92 10.16 3.42 9.00
C ALA A 92 9.52 3.54 7.61
N ARG A 93 10.02 4.45 6.77
CA ARG A 93 9.55 4.63 5.39
C ARG A 93 9.86 3.42 4.52
N GLU A 94 11.08 2.87 4.62
CA GLU A 94 11.50 1.70 3.86
C GLU A 94 10.67 0.48 4.25
N ASP A 95 10.53 0.23 5.55
CA ASP A 95 9.73 -0.87 6.08
C ASP A 95 8.25 -0.75 5.68
N TYR A 96 7.68 0.46 5.76
CA TYR A 96 6.30 0.71 5.32
C TYR A 96 6.12 0.37 3.82
N ASN A 97 7.03 0.84 2.97
CA ASN A 97 6.98 0.55 1.54
C ASN A 97 7.10 -0.96 1.26
N PHE A 98 7.99 -1.64 1.97
CA PHE A 98 8.15 -3.08 1.86
C PHE A 98 6.86 -3.81 2.26
N ARG A 99 6.32 -3.50 3.43
CA ARG A 99 5.08 -4.11 3.93
C ARG A 99 3.87 -3.82 3.02
N ARG A 100 3.77 -2.58 2.52
CA ARG A 100 2.73 -2.21 1.56
C ARG A 100 2.82 -3.04 0.28
N ASN A 101 4.02 -3.24 -0.26
CA ASN A 101 4.22 -4.05 -1.45
C ASN A 101 3.88 -5.52 -1.20
N GLU A 102 4.17 -6.07 -0.03
CA GLU A 102 3.74 -7.42 0.35
C GLU A 102 2.22 -7.55 0.38
N GLU A 103 1.51 -6.60 1.00
CA GLU A 103 0.04 -6.61 1.06
C GLU A 103 -0.57 -6.47 -0.35
N LEU A 104 -0.01 -5.61 -1.20
CA LEU A 104 -0.43 -5.49 -2.60
C LEU A 104 -0.23 -6.81 -3.36
N ALA A 105 0.91 -7.47 -3.18
CA ALA A 105 1.17 -8.76 -3.82
C ALA A 105 0.20 -9.86 -3.35
N LYS A 106 -0.18 -9.86 -2.07
CA LYS A 106 -1.21 -10.77 -1.54
C LYS A 106 -2.57 -10.52 -2.20
N LEU A 107 -2.97 -9.25 -2.29
CA LEU A 107 -4.22 -8.87 -2.92
C LEU A 107 -4.25 -9.25 -4.40
N GLN A 108 -3.17 -8.99 -5.13
CA GLN A 108 -3.05 -9.38 -6.54
C GLN A 108 -3.19 -10.89 -6.75
N ARG A 109 -2.60 -11.70 -5.87
CA ARG A 109 -2.77 -13.17 -5.92
C ARG A 109 -4.22 -13.57 -5.69
N LEU A 110 -4.87 -13.01 -4.66
CA LEU A 110 -6.27 -13.28 -4.36
C LEU A 110 -7.19 -12.89 -5.54
N VAL A 111 -6.98 -11.72 -6.13
CA VAL A 111 -7.74 -11.26 -7.31
C VAL A 111 -7.55 -12.23 -8.47
N ARG A 112 -6.33 -12.67 -8.74
CA ARG A 112 -6.03 -13.64 -9.80
C ARG A 112 -6.74 -14.97 -9.57
N GLU A 113 -6.74 -15.50 -8.34
CA GLU A 113 -7.46 -16.72 -8.00
C GLU A 113 -8.96 -16.57 -8.26
N VAL A 114 -9.56 -15.47 -7.83
CA VAL A 114 -10.99 -15.20 -8.06
C VAL A 114 -11.33 -15.08 -9.54
N ILE A 115 -10.46 -14.46 -10.35
CA ILE A 115 -10.64 -14.36 -11.80
C ILE A 115 -10.61 -15.75 -12.43
N ILE A 116 -9.66 -16.60 -12.03
CA ILE A 116 -9.54 -17.97 -12.54
C ILE A 116 -10.79 -18.79 -12.16
N ASP A 117 -11.24 -18.71 -10.91
CA ASP A 117 -12.46 -19.40 -10.47
C ASP A 117 -13.68 -19.00 -11.31
N ILE A 118 -13.86 -17.68 -11.53
CA ILE A 118 -14.96 -17.16 -12.35
C ILE A 118 -14.85 -17.61 -13.81
N ALA A 119 -13.63 -17.66 -14.34
CA ALA A 119 -13.38 -18.10 -15.71
C ALA A 119 -13.71 -19.58 -15.89
N GLN A 120 -13.32 -20.43 -14.96
CA GLN A 120 -13.61 -21.86 -14.98
C GLN A 120 -15.09 -22.17 -14.77
N GLU A 121 -15.72 -21.54 -13.75
CA GLU A 121 -17.15 -21.71 -13.48
C GLU A 121 -18.06 -21.24 -14.65
N GLY A 122 -17.57 -20.25 -15.39
CA GLY A 122 -18.30 -19.65 -16.49
C GLY A 122 -17.94 -20.19 -17.88
N ASP A 123 -17.08 -21.22 -17.98
CA ASP A 123 -16.60 -21.78 -19.24
C ASP A 123 -16.03 -20.69 -20.19
N TYR A 124 -15.21 -19.76 -19.65
CA TYR A 124 -14.52 -18.77 -20.45
C TYR A 124 -13.24 -19.38 -21.06
N ASP A 125 -13.06 -19.18 -22.38
CA ASP A 125 -11.87 -19.63 -23.08
C ASP A 125 -10.67 -18.73 -22.80
N ILE A 126 -10.92 -17.42 -22.60
CA ILE A 126 -9.89 -16.43 -22.28
C ILE A 126 -10.49 -15.28 -21.44
N VAL A 127 -9.69 -14.77 -20.50
CA VAL A 127 -9.95 -13.52 -19.79
C VAL A 127 -8.79 -12.56 -20.00
N LEU A 128 -9.09 -11.35 -20.48
CA LEU A 128 -8.12 -10.31 -20.79
C LEU A 128 -8.08 -9.25 -19.69
N GLU A 129 -6.90 -8.72 -19.38
CA GLU A 129 -6.70 -7.63 -18.41
C GLU A 129 -6.55 -6.25 -19.05
N GLN A 130 -6.14 -6.21 -20.32
CA GLN A 130 -5.88 -4.96 -21.04
C GLN A 130 -6.57 -4.97 -22.40
N ALA A 131 -7.30 -3.90 -22.65
CA ALA A 131 -7.93 -3.68 -23.94
C ALA A 131 -8.15 -2.18 -24.17
N VAL A 132 -8.08 -1.74 -25.43
CA VAL A 132 -8.35 -0.35 -25.81
C VAL A 132 -9.84 -0.03 -25.72
N TYR A 133 -10.69 -1.02 -26.01
CA TYR A 133 -12.13 -0.95 -25.94
C TYR A 133 -12.70 -2.27 -25.45
N VAL A 134 -13.71 -2.19 -24.59
CA VAL A 134 -14.43 -3.36 -24.04
C VAL A 134 -15.91 -3.06 -24.03
N ASP A 135 -16.69 -3.96 -24.60
CA ASP A 135 -18.14 -3.93 -24.44
C ASP A 135 -18.52 -4.42 -23.04
N ARG A 136 -19.55 -3.81 -22.47
CA ARG A 136 -20.04 -4.15 -21.11
C ARG A 136 -20.48 -5.61 -20.96
N SER A 137 -20.88 -6.24 -22.05
CA SER A 137 -21.36 -7.64 -22.03
C SER A 137 -20.27 -8.65 -21.68
N ILE A 138 -19.00 -8.30 -21.92
CA ILE A 138 -17.85 -9.17 -21.61
C ILE A 138 -17.05 -8.71 -20.38
N ASP A 139 -17.43 -7.57 -19.78
CA ASP A 139 -16.72 -7.03 -18.58
C ASP A 139 -17.15 -7.77 -17.31
N LEU A 140 -16.21 -8.46 -16.69
CA LEU A 140 -16.38 -9.25 -15.48
C LEU A 140 -15.93 -8.52 -14.22
N THR A 141 -15.50 -7.27 -14.32
CA THR A 141 -14.89 -6.49 -13.21
C THR A 141 -15.80 -6.47 -11.98
N ASP A 142 -17.08 -6.13 -12.16
CA ASP A 142 -18.03 -6.07 -11.03
C ASP A 142 -18.34 -7.48 -10.47
N LYS A 143 -18.36 -8.51 -11.31
CA LYS A 143 -18.53 -9.91 -10.86
C LYS A 143 -17.36 -10.36 -9.97
N VAL A 144 -16.14 -9.97 -10.31
CA VAL A 144 -14.94 -10.23 -9.49
C VAL A 144 -15.05 -9.48 -8.16
N LEU A 145 -15.44 -8.21 -8.17
CA LEU A 145 -15.62 -7.41 -6.95
C LEU A 145 -16.68 -8.01 -6.02
N GLU A 146 -17.82 -8.46 -6.55
CA GLU A 146 -18.85 -9.13 -5.74
C GLU A 146 -18.34 -10.44 -5.14
N ARG A 147 -17.56 -11.22 -5.87
CA ARG A 147 -16.95 -12.45 -5.35
C ARG A 147 -15.92 -12.16 -4.25
N LEU A 148 -15.14 -11.09 -4.36
CA LEU A 148 -14.18 -10.64 -3.35
C LEU A 148 -14.85 -10.22 -2.04
N LYS A 149 -16.05 -9.65 -2.07
CA LYS A 149 -16.84 -9.32 -0.87
C LYS A 149 -17.26 -10.55 -0.05
N GLN A 150 -17.28 -11.71 -0.68
CA GLN A 150 -17.71 -12.99 -0.05
C GLN A 150 -16.52 -13.79 0.51
N ARG A 151 -15.29 -13.33 0.28
CA ARG A 151 -14.04 -13.94 0.78
C ARG A 151 -13.39 -13.06 1.85
#